data_8e070bdb5f2699120cc2dcd7d8348617
#
_entry.id   8e070bdb5f2699120cc2dcd7d8348617
#
_cell.length_a   1.000
_cell.length_b   1.000
_cell.length_c   1.000
_cell.angle_alpha   90.00
_cell.angle_beta   90.00
_cell.angle_gamma   90.00
#
_symmetry.space_group_name_H-M   'P 1'
#
loop_
_entity.id
_entity.type
_entity.pdbx_description
1 polymer ?
#
loop_
_entity_poly.entity_id
_entity_poly.type
_entity_poly.pdbx_seq_one_letter_code
_entity_poly.pdbx_strand_id
1 'polypeptide(L)'
;LLITFFAMPGLTQVVTEKGVSTIELTGRSCRDGKPSDKELHFQAINNAKLSAWKKYTAKLSGERSAAYFKQESSFIQSLEDYITDYTILTSNCSKKDRSYSISLRVNINEAKLNNALVSQSGSSAAKQNLKGQGVVVLVVPRKTTEALSFDDRVSSQSQRKKSLSAD
;
A
#
# COMPACT_ATOMS: atom_id res chain seq x y z
N LEU A 1 -41.04 -0.69 12.30
CA LEU A 1 -39.88 0.21 12.14
C LEU A 1 -38.81 -0.53 11.34
N LEU A 2 -38.68 -0.22 10.04
CA LEU A 2 -37.70 -0.89 9.15
C LEU A 2 -36.38 -0.09 9.23
N ILE A 3 -35.37 -0.69 9.83
CA ILE A 3 -34.00 -0.09 9.88
C ILE A 3 -33.26 -0.56 8.65
N THR A 4 -33.15 0.29 7.64
CA THR A 4 -32.30 0.06 6.48
C THR A 4 -30.84 0.33 6.83
N PHE A 5 -30.03 -0.73 6.93
CA PHE A 5 -28.58 -0.62 7.00
C PHE A 5 -28.03 -0.20 5.64
N PHE A 6 -27.59 1.04 5.51
CA PHE A 6 -26.77 1.48 4.40
C PHE A 6 -25.34 0.93 4.61
N ALA A 7 -25.00 -0.10 3.86
CA ALA A 7 -23.60 -0.51 3.71
C ALA A 7 -22.86 0.63 3.01
N MET A 8 -22.03 1.38 3.74
CA MET A 8 -21.10 2.34 3.13
C MET A 8 -20.06 1.57 2.30
N PRO A 9 -19.94 1.84 0.99
CA PRO A 9 -18.86 1.28 0.21
C PRO A 9 -17.53 1.75 0.83
N GLY A 10 -16.66 0.80 1.15
CA GLY A 10 -15.32 1.11 1.65
C GLY A 10 -14.62 2.07 0.68
N LEU A 11 -14.38 3.30 1.12
CA LEU A 11 -13.63 4.29 0.35
C LEU A 11 -12.22 3.73 0.14
N THR A 12 -11.93 3.25 -1.07
CA THR A 12 -10.57 2.96 -1.50
C THR A 12 -9.82 4.28 -1.50
N GLN A 13 -8.93 4.47 -0.53
CA GLN A 13 -8.14 5.69 -0.43
C GLN A 13 -7.14 5.72 -1.58
N VAL A 14 -7.46 6.50 -2.60
CA VAL A 14 -6.61 6.74 -3.77
C VAL A 14 -5.93 8.08 -3.59
N VAL A 15 -4.60 8.09 -3.63
CA VAL A 15 -3.79 9.30 -3.56
C VAL A 15 -3.28 9.64 -4.96
N THR A 16 -3.33 10.92 -5.30
CA THR A 16 -2.90 11.41 -6.62
C THR A 16 -1.57 12.16 -6.51
N GLU A 17 -0.60 11.77 -7.35
CA GLU A 17 0.71 12.41 -7.42
C GLU A 17 1.08 12.80 -8.86
N LYS A 18 1.91 13.86 -8.97
CA LYS A 18 2.43 14.32 -10.27
C LYS A 18 3.84 13.76 -10.50
N GLY A 19 3.99 12.98 -11.57
CA GLY A 19 5.28 12.52 -12.06
C GLY A 19 5.72 13.28 -13.30
N VAL A 20 7.02 13.44 -13.46
CA VAL A 20 7.65 14.09 -14.63
C VAL A 20 8.84 13.26 -15.07
N SER A 21 9.01 13.13 -16.37
CA SER A 21 10.20 12.52 -16.97
C SER A 21 10.65 13.32 -18.16
N THR A 22 11.96 13.41 -18.35
CA THR A 22 12.58 13.92 -19.57
C THR A 22 13.61 12.90 -20.02
N ILE A 23 13.52 12.49 -21.27
CA ILE A 23 14.47 11.56 -21.90
C ILE A 23 15.12 12.22 -23.11
N GLU A 24 16.36 11.84 -23.41
CA GLU A 24 17.04 12.25 -24.61
C GLU A 24 16.61 11.39 -25.80
N LEU A 25 16.50 12.01 -26.96
CA LEU A 25 16.14 11.34 -28.19
C LEU A 25 17.40 11.00 -28.96
N THR A 26 17.53 9.74 -29.37
CA THR A 26 18.64 9.27 -30.24
C THR A 26 18.56 9.82 -31.67
N GLY A 27 17.40 10.39 -32.04
CA GLY A 27 17.16 11.00 -33.33
C GLY A 27 16.30 12.28 -33.24
N ARG A 28 16.11 12.99 -34.38
CA ARG A 28 15.30 14.21 -34.43
C ARG A 28 13.82 13.94 -34.75
N SER A 29 13.35 12.74 -34.61
CA SER A 29 12.00 12.36 -35.02
C SER A 29 10.99 12.56 -33.90
N CYS A 30 10.24 13.66 -34.01
CA CYS A 30 9.02 13.91 -33.23
C CYS A 30 7.84 13.95 -34.19
N ARG A 31 6.76 13.29 -33.82
CA ARG A 31 5.48 13.34 -34.52
C ARG A 31 4.37 13.58 -33.49
N ASP A 32 3.51 14.57 -33.76
CA ASP A 32 2.34 14.91 -32.94
C ASP A 32 2.68 15.09 -31.43
N GLY A 33 3.80 15.78 -31.14
CA GLY A 33 4.25 16.03 -29.77
C GLY A 33 4.82 14.83 -29.03
N LYS A 34 5.04 13.71 -29.73
CA LYS A 34 5.59 12.45 -29.19
C LYS A 34 6.84 12.03 -29.98
N PRO A 35 7.73 11.22 -29.39
CA PRO A 35 8.80 10.60 -30.16
C PRO A 35 8.19 9.62 -31.18
N SER A 36 8.82 9.50 -32.35
CA SER A 36 8.39 8.53 -33.35
C SER A 36 8.65 7.10 -32.92
N ASP A 37 9.60 6.91 -32.03
CA ASP A 37 9.89 5.64 -31.38
C ASP A 37 8.93 5.42 -30.20
N LYS A 38 8.10 4.38 -30.31
CA LYS A 38 7.14 4.00 -29.27
C LYS A 38 7.80 3.57 -27.98
N GLU A 39 8.95 2.90 -28.06
CA GLU A 39 9.68 2.42 -26.87
C GLU A 39 10.13 3.60 -25.99
N LEU A 40 10.68 4.65 -26.62
CA LEU A 40 11.04 5.89 -25.90
C LEU A 40 9.81 6.55 -25.24
N HIS A 41 8.64 6.47 -25.89
CA HIS A 41 7.42 6.98 -25.28
C HIS A 41 7.02 6.18 -24.03
N PHE A 42 7.05 4.84 -24.10
CA PHE A 42 6.77 3.97 -22.95
C PHE A 42 7.79 4.16 -21.84
N GLN A 43 9.07 4.24 -22.18
CA GLN A 43 10.13 4.51 -21.20
C GLN A 43 9.89 5.83 -20.45
N ALA A 44 9.50 6.90 -21.16
CA ALA A 44 9.18 8.18 -20.53
C ALA A 44 7.99 8.09 -19.60
N ILE A 45 6.93 7.34 -19.96
CA ILE A 45 5.78 7.09 -19.11
C ILE A 45 6.20 6.35 -17.84
N ASN A 46 6.97 5.26 -17.96
CA ASN A 46 7.42 4.46 -16.82
C ASN A 46 8.31 5.27 -15.88
N ASN A 47 9.22 6.07 -16.43
CA ASN A 47 10.05 6.97 -15.64
C ASN A 47 9.23 8.05 -14.92
N ALA A 48 8.19 8.58 -15.55
CA ALA A 48 7.29 9.55 -14.93
C ALA A 48 6.43 8.90 -13.81
N LYS A 49 5.93 7.67 -14.01
CA LYS A 49 5.26 6.89 -12.94
C LYS A 49 6.19 6.66 -11.75
N LEU A 50 7.43 6.25 -12.01
CA LEU A 50 8.43 6.07 -10.96
C LEU A 50 8.74 7.38 -10.23
N SER A 51 8.79 8.50 -10.95
CA SER A 51 8.97 9.83 -10.35
C SER A 51 7.81 10.21 -9.42
N ALA A 52 6.56 9.94 -9.83
CA ALA A 52 5.38 10.13 -8.96
C ALA A 52 5.43 9.23 -7.72
N TRP A 53 5.78 7.97 -7.91
CA TRP A 53 5.92 6.99 -6.83
C TRP A 53 6.96 7.43 -5.80
N LYS A 54 8.15 7.84 -6.23
CA LYS A 54 9.20 8.34 -5.34
C LYS A 54 8.77 9.58 -4.55
N LYS A 55 8.01 10.49 -5.17
CA LYS A 55 7.44 11.65 -4.47
C LYS A 55 6.42 11.25 -3.41
N TYR A 56 5.58 10.26 -3.72
CA TYR A 56 4.61 9.75 -2.76
C TYR A 56 5.31 9.05 -1.59
N THR A 57 6.25 8.14 -1.86
CA THR A 57 6.94 7.37 -0.83
C THR A 57 7.83 8.23 0.05
N ALA A 58 8.37 9.34 -0.48
CA ALA A 58 9.10 10.34 0.32
C ALA A 58 8.23 11.06 1.37
N LYS A 59 6.90 11.03 1.22
CA LYS A 59 5.94 11.59 2.20
C LYS A 59 5.54 10.58 3.28
N LEU A 60 5.94 9.32 3.15
CA LEU A 60 5.71 8.31 4.19
C LEU A 60 6.51 8.68 5.43
N SER A 61 5.91 8.51 6.60
CA SER A 61 6.51 8.86 7.88
C SER A 61 6.66 7.64 8.79
N GLY A 62 7.60 7.72 9.74
CA GLY A 62 7.77 6.78 10.82
C GLY A 62 7.98 5.33 10.35
N GLU A 63 7.22 4.41 10.92
CA GLU A 63 7.33 2.97 10.66
C GLU A 63 7.01 2.60 9.20
N ARG A 64 6.09 3.33 8.55
CA ARG A 64 5.74 3.10 7.14
C ARG A 64 6.92 3.37 6.21
N SER A 65 7.65 4.45 6.46
CA SER A 65 8.88 4.79 5.72
C SER A 65 9.94 3.71 5.91
N ALA A 66 10.20 3.31 7.16
CA ALA A 66 11.18 2.26 7.47
C ALA A 66 10.81 0.90 6.83
N ALA A 67 9.52 0.51 6.85
CA ALA A 67 9.04 -0.71 6.21
C ALA A 67 9.20 -0.65 4.69
N TYR A 68 8.90 0.49 4.07
CA TYR A 68 9.08 0.70 2.63
C TYR A 68 10.54 0.54 2.20
N PHE A 69 11.46 1.24 2.84
CA PHE A 69 12.88 1.23 2.44
C PHE A 69 13.56 -0.14 2.58
N LYS A 70 13.08 -0.99 3.47
CA LYS A 70 13.56 -2.38 3.57
C LYS A 70 13.31 -3.20 2.29
N GLN A 71 12.31 -2.81 1.50
CA GLN A 71 11.87 -3.57 0.32
C GLN A 71 11.60 -2.68 -0.90
N GLU A 72 12.24 -1.52 -0.96
CA GLU A 72 12.04 -0.54 -2.02
C GLU A 72 12.17 -1.16 -3.41
N SER A 73 13.18 -2.01 -3.62
CA SER A 73 13.41 -2.69 -4.90
C SER A 73 12.22 -3.57 -5.34
N SER A 74 11.60 -4.29 -4.39
CA SER A 74 10.43 -5.11 -4.66
C SER A 74 9.21 -4.26 -5.05
N PHE A 75 8.98 -3.16 -4.35
CA PHE A 75 7.91 -2.22 -4.67
C PHE A 75 8.10 -1.56 -6.05
N ILE A 76 9.34 -1.21 -6.40
CA ILE A 76 9.64 -0.64 -7.72
C ILE A 76 9.43 -1.67 -8.83
N GLN A 77 9.80 -2.93 -8.63
CA GLN A 77 9.59 -4.01 -9.61
C GLN A 77 8.10 -4.29 -9.84
N SER A 78 7.28 -4.17 -8.81
CA SER A 78 5.82 -4.37 -8.88
C SER A 78 5.03 -3.06 -8.88
N LEU A 79 5.61 -1.97 -9.40
CA LEU A 79 5.04 -0.63 -9.35
C LEU A 79 3.62 -0.55 -9.93
N GLU A 80 3.37 -1.26 -11.03
CA GLU A 80 2.06 -1.29 -11.71
C GLU A 80 0.96 -1.90 -10.83
N ASP A 81 1.30 -2.69 -9.83
CA ASP A 81 0.34 -3.25 -8.88
C ASP A 81 -0.26 -2.19 -7.95
N TYR A 82 0.45 -1.11 -7.73
CA TYR A 82 0.07 -0.02 -6.82
C TYR A 82 -0.47 1.21 -7.55
N ILE A 83 -0.24 1.30 -8.86
CA ILE A 83 -0.78 2.37 -9.70
C ILE A 83 -2.09 1.88 -10.32
N THR A 84 -3.21 2.52 -9.94
CA THR A 84 -4.53 2.15 -10.47
C THR A 84 -4.79 2.74 -11.84
N ASP A 85 -4.30 3.96 -12.08
CA ASP A 85 -4.49 4.68 -13.33
C ASP A 85 -3.52 5.84 -13.45
N TYR A 86 -3.36 6.38 -14.65
CA TYR A 86 -2.61 7.61 -14.90
C TYR A 86 -3.21 8.42 -16.04
N THR A 87 -3.02 9.73 -15.97
CA THR A 87 -3.44 10.68 -17.01
C THR A 87 -2.25 11.50 -17.48
N ILE A 88 -2.04 11.59 -18.79
CA ILE A 88 -1.02 12.46 -19.36
C ILE A 88 -1.51 13.90 -19.26
N LEU A 89 -0.78 14.74 -18.54
CA LEU A 89 -1.07 16.17 -18.41
C LEU A 89 -0.46 16.98 -19.52
N THR A 90 0.81 16.70 -19.81
CA THR A 90 1.56 17.37 -20.89
C THR A 90 2.53 16.38 -21.52
N SER A 91 2.72 16.54 -22.83
CA SER A 91 3.80 15.87 -23.56
C SER A 91 4.42 16.87 -24.53
N ASN A 92 5.73 16.96 -24.54
CA ASN A 92 6.46 17.87 -25.42
C ASN A 92 7.70 17.18 -26.00
N CYS A 93 7.75 17.10 -27.30
CA CYS A 93 8.88 16.55 -28.02
C CYS A 93 9.61 17.69 -28.76
N SER A 94 10.82 18.00 -28.30
CA SER A 94 11.67 19.06 -28.90
C SER A 94 12.71 18.46 -29.84
N LYS A 95 12.57 18.74 -31.13
CA LYS A 95 13.58 18.38 -32.14
C LYS A 95 14.87 19.15 -31.95
N LYS A 96 14.77 20.40 -31.48
CA LYS A 96 15.92 21.28 -31.26
C LYS A 96 16.78 20.77 -30.12
N ASP A 97 16.16 20.46 -28.99
CA ASP A 97 16.84 20.03 -27.78
C ASP A 97 17.05 18.52 -27.76
N ARG A 98 16.57 17.80 -28.76
CA ARG A 98 16.59 16.33 -28.83
C ARG A 98 16.09 15.68 -27.54
N SER A 99 15.00 16.20 -27.01
CA SER A 99 14.43 15.75 -25.75
C SER A 99 12.93 15.51 -25.85
N TYR A 100 12.45 14.57 -25.07
CA TYR A 100 11.04 14.33 -24.87
C TYR A 100 10.71 14.44 -23.40
N SER A 101 9.82 15.35 -23.06
CA SER A 101 9.34 15.57 -21.70
C SER A 101 7.88 15.19 -21.59
N ILE A 102 7.54 14.46 -20.54
CA ILE A 102 6.16 14.06 -20.21
C ILE A 102 5.86 14.36 -18.76
N SER A 103 4.63 14.79 -18.50
CA SER A 103 4.11 14.97 -17.15
C SER A 103 2.83 14.16 -17.00
N LEU A 104 2.75 13.37 -15.96
CA LEU A 104 1.61 12.51 -15.63
C LEU A 104 0.98 12.91 -14.30
N ARG A 105 -0.31 12.68 -14.19
CA ARG A 105 -1.03 12.53 -12.93
C ARG A 105 -1.22 11.04 -12.70
N VAL A 106 -0.77 10.53 -11.58
CA VAL A 106 -0.78 9.11 -11.25
C VAL A 106 -1.65 8.88 -10.02
N ASN A 107 -2.56 7.92 -10.09
CA ASN A 107 -3.41 7.50 -9.00
C ASN A 107 -2.80 6.28 -8.30
N ILE A 108 -2.49 6.41 -7.01
CA ILE A 108 -1.83 5.39 -6.20
C ILE A 108 -2.85 4.77 -5.23
N ASN A 109 -2.90 3.44 -5.19
CA ASN A 109 -3.71 2.69 -4.24
C ASN A 109 -3.01 2.62 -2.88
N GLU A 110 -3.28 3.61 -2.04
CA GLU A 110 -2.69 3.68 -0.71
C GLU A 110 -3.10 2.52 0.19
N ALA A 111 -4.33 2.03 0.08
CA ALA A 111 -4.81 0.89 0.86
C ALA A 111 -4.02 -0.38 0.53
N LYS A 112 -3.77 -0.65 -0.76
CA LYS A 112 -2.96 -1.81 -1.19
C LYS A 112 -1.52 -1.70 -0.68
N LEU A 113 -0.91 -0.50 -0.77
CA LEU A 113 0.43 -0.27 -0.24
C LEU A 113 0.49 -0.47 1.27
N ASN A 114 -0.46 0.09 2.02
CA ASN A 114 -0.51 -0.07 3.47
C ASN A 114 -0.62 -1.52 3.89
N ASN A 115 -1.50 -2.29 3.23
CA ASN A 115 -1.63 -3.72 3.49
C ASN A 115 -0.33 -4.48 3.20
N ALA A 116 0.38 -4.14 2.12
CA ALA A 116 1.67 -4.73 1.81
C ALA A 116 2.75 -4.38 2.86
N LEU A 117 2.81 -3.12 3.31
CA LEU A 117 3.75 -2.70 4.34
C LEU A 117 3.50 -3.38 5.69
N VAL A 118 2.22 -3.55 6.07
CA VAL A 118 1.83 -4.24 7.32
C VAL A 118 2.10 -5.74 7.25
N SER A 119 1.76 -6.40 6.15
CA SER A 119 1.96 -7.85 6.01
C SER A 119 3.44 -8.24 6.04
N GLN A 120 4.32 -7.34 5.60
CA GLN A 120 5.76 -7.58 5.51
C GLN A 120 6.54 -7.12 6.74
N SER A 121 5.97 -6.25 7.57
CA SER A 121 6.61 -5.82 8.84
C SER A 121 6.67 -6.92 9.90
N GLY A 122 6.22 -8.13 9.56
CA GLY A 122 6.35 -9.36 10.34
C GLY A 122 6.09 -9.22 11.82
N SER A 123 4.91 -9.58 12.30
CA SER A 123 4.56 -9.91 13.69
C SER A 123 4.65 -8.83 14.78
N SER A 124 5.16 -7.64 14.52
CA SER A 124 5.10 -6.55 15.51
C SER A 124 3.84 -5.68 15.39
N ALA A 125 3.02 -5.91 14.38
CA ALA A 125 1.81 -5.13 14.11
C ALA A 125 0.62 -5.41 15.03
N ALA A 126 0.80 -6.25 16.05
CA ALA A 126 -0.24 -6.50 17.07
C ALA A 126 -0.50 -5.29 17.99
N LYS A 127 0.19 -4.15 17.78
CA LYS A 127 -0.01 -2.91 18.54
C LYS A 127 -0.37 -1.69 17.69
N GLN A 128 -0.96 -1.88 16.52
CA GLN A 128 -1.66 -0.75 15.93
C GLN A 128 -2.94 -0.49 16.70
N ASN A 129 -2.99 0.68 17.35
CA ASN A 129 -4.20 1.25 17.92
C ASN A 129 -5.32 1.29 16.86
N LEU A 130 -6.03 0.19 16.71
CA LEU A 130 -7.36 0.19 16.14
C LEU A 130 -8.26 0.92 17.13
N LYS A 131 -8.26 2.25 17.06
CA LYS A 131 -9.29 3.05 17.70
C LYS A 131 -10.62 2.58 17.14
N GLY A 132 -11.25 1.62 17.82
CA GLY A 132 -12.66 1.37 17.66
C GLY A 132 -13.16 -0.05 17.46
N GLN A 133 -12.34 -1.03 17.08
CA GLN A 133 -12.81 -2.42 16.98
C GLN A 133 -11.68 -3.41 17.27
N GLY A 134 -11.48 -3.69 18.54
CA GLY A 134 -10.61 -4.79 18.98
C GLY A 134 -11.37 -6.10 18.92
N VAL A 135 -10.90 -7.05 18.12
CA VAL A 135 -11.34 -8.46 18.25
C VAL A 135 -10.51 -9.09 19.34
N VAL A 136 -11.13 -9.37 20.48
CA VAL A 136 -10.50 -10.14 21.56
C VAL A 136 -10.72 -11.62 21.24
N VAL A 137 -9.64 -12.32 20.86
CA VAL A 137 -9.67 -13.77 20.72
C VAL A 137 -9.29 -14.39 22.06
N LEU A 138 -10.27 -14.93 22.76
CA LEU A 138 -10.05 -15.67 23.99
C LEU A 138 -9.77 -17.14 23.65
N VAL A 139 -8.50 -17.57 23.73
CA VAL A 139 -8.14 -18.97 23.59
C VAL A 139 -8.22 -19.65 24.95
N VAL A 140 -9.22 -20.50 25.15
CA VAL A 140 -9.39 -21.29 26.37
C VAL A 140 -8.88 -22.74 26.12
N PRO A 141 -7.68 -23.10 26.60
CA PRO A 141 -7.22 -24.48 26.48
C PRO A 141 -8.08 -25.38 27.36
N ARG A 142 -8.63 -26.46 26.81
CA ARG A 142 -9.40 -27.49 27.53
C ARG A 142 -8.57 -28.76 27.71
N LYS A 143 -8.46 -29.24 28.92
CA LYS A 143 -7.89 -30.56 29.22
C LYS A 143 -8.92 -31.69 29.15
N THR A 144 -10.22 -31.38 29.13
CA THR A 144 -11.31 -32.35 29.12
C THR A 144 -12.29 -32.06 27.98
N THR A 145 -12.91 -33.10 27.46
CA THR A 145 -13.93 -33.02 26.38
C THR A 145 -15.33 -32.63 26.90
N GLU A 146 -15.50 -32.45 28.20
CA GLU A 146 -16.78 -32.08 28.79
C GLU A 146 -17.07 -30.57 28.60
N ALA A 147 -18.31 -30.25 28.24
CA ALA A 147 -18.78 -28.88 28.08
C ALA A 147 -19.03 -28.29 29.48
N LEU A 148 -18.11 -27.48 29.97
CA LEU A 148 -18.27 -26.74 31.21
C LEU A 148 -19.19 -25.53 31.01
N SER A 149 -20.03 -25.21 31.99
CA SER A 149 -20.83 -23.97 32.00
C SER A 149 -19.88 -22.77 32.09
N PHE A 150 -20.38 -21.57 31.78
CA PHE A 150 -19.58 -20.34 31.83
C PHE A 150 -19.03 -20.09 33.25
N ASP A 151 -19.82 -20.36 34.29
CA ASP A 151 -19.44 -20.15 35.69
C ASP A 151 -18.36 -21.11 36.13
N ASP A 152 -18.42 -22.38 35.71
CA ASP A 152 -17.38 -23.38 35.97
C ASP A 152 -16.04 -23.00 35.32
N ARG A 153 -16.06 -22.32 34.16
CA ARG A 153 -14.84 -21.85 33.50
C ARG A 153 -14.14 -20.75 34.29
N VAL A 154 -14.89 -19.84 34.89
CA VAL A 154 -14.33 -18.73 35.68
C VAL A 154 -13.73 -19.26 36.98
N SER A 155 -14.39 -20.17 37.68
CA SER A 155 -13.89 -20.74 38.91
C SER A 155 -12.64 -21.60 38.69
N SER A 156 -12.56 -22.34 37.58
CA SER A 156 -11.40 -23.19 37.27
C SER A 156 -10.15 -22.37 36.88
N GLN A 157 -10.29 -21.14 36.35
CA GLN A 157 -9.17 -20.25 36.08
C GLN A 157 -8.48 -19.77 37.38
N SER A 158 -9.21 -19.52 38.42
CA SER A 158 -8.68 -19.11 39.72
C SER A 158 -7.80 -20.20 40.36
N GLN A 159 -8.20 -21.48 40.22
CA GLN A 159 -7.44 -22.63 40.73
C GLN A 159 -6.19 -22.94 39.89
N ARG A 160 -6.22 -22.76 38.58
CA ARG A 160 -5.04 -22.97 37.70
C ARG A 160 -3.92 -21.95 37.92
N LYS A 161 -4.26 -20.69 38.27
CA LYS A 161 -3.24 -19.70 38.63
C LYS A 161 -2.45 -20.12 39.90
N LYS A 162 -3.06 -20.82 40.81
CA LYS A 162 -2.40 -21.33 42.03
C LYS A 162 -1.47 -22.50 41.75
N SER A 163 -1.82 -23.38 40.78
CA SER A 163 -0.98 -24.55 40.47
C SER A 163 0.22 -24.23 39.54
N LEU A 164 0.17 -23.13 38.81
CA LEU A 164 1.30 -22.67 37.96
C LEU A 164 2.34 -21.81 38.68
N SER A 165 2.04 -21.40 39.93
CA SER A 165 2.96 -20.66 40.79
C SER A 165 3.65 -21.52 41.86
N ALA A 166 3.49 -22.82 41.79
CA ALA A 166 4.03 -23.79 42.79
C ALA A 166 5.11 -24.74 42.22
N ASP A 167 5.57 -24.52 40.95
CA ASP A 167 6.73 -25.12 40.32
C ASP A 167 7.82 -24.01 40.11
#